data_716088e88ba3d233c7a232f6c5ffaa19
#
_entry.id   716088e88ba3d233c7a232f6c5ffaa19
#
_cell.length_a   1.000
_cell.length_b   1.000
_cell.length_c   1.000
_cell.angle_alpha   90.00
_cell.angle_beta   90.00
_cell.angle_gamma   90.00
#
_symmetry.space_group_name_H-M   'P 1'
#
loop_
_entity.id
_entity.type
_entity.pdbx_description
1 polymer ?
#
loop_
_entity_poly.entity_id
_entity_poly.type
_entity_poly.pdbx_seq_one_letter_code
_entity_poly.pdbx_strand_id
1 'polypeptide(L)'
;MNKEIEKEVKRRSKEIIKEIMPDLRKQLKQEVIKEIKRDRQKKVYHNTYILMSHYNKFKQHIKKVKITDEIEDLDKFMDGIKEDDFVEDYIIEINAADEKFIKSILKSKIRTATMIAFIDEALNIIKSEYEAKGKYDHYRAFELFFIEEKTNKEIQEELFCGINTPRKWSKEILKELSLLLWGIDAFTELVS
;
A
#
# COMPACT_ATOMS: atom_id res chain seq x y z
N MET A 1 57.66 28.50 -7.15
CA MET A 1 56.32 28.77 -6.55
C MET A 1 56.54 28.78 -5.04
N ASN A 2 56.13 29.85 -4.36
CA ASN A 2 56.55 30.15 -3.00
C ASN A 2 55.85 29.20 -1.99
N LYS A 3 56.62 28.40 -1.23
CA LYS A 3 56.13 27.44 -0.23
C LYS A 3 55.19 28.08 0.81
N GLU A 4 55.33 29.36 1.07
CA GLU A 4 54.46 30.13 1.95
C GLU A 4 53.05 30.32 1.37
N ILE A 5 52.94 30.61 0.08
CA ILE A 5 51.65 30.77 -0.62
C ILE A 5 50.90 29.44 -0.61
N GLU A 6 51.58 28.34 -0.86
CA GLU A 6 50.96 27.00 -0.84
C GLU A 6 50.43 26.61 0.56
N LYS A 7 51.17 26.99 1.60
CA LYS A 7 50.77 26.76 3.00
C LYS A 7 49.53 27.59 3.39
N GLU A 8 49.50 28.85 2.94
CA GLU A 8 48.40 29.76 3.21
C GLU A 8 47.11 29.33 2.44
N VAL A 9 47.26 28.92 1.18
CA VAL A 9 46.13 28.36 0.40
C VAL A 9 45.55 27.10 1.04
N LYS A 10 46.42 26.20 1.51
CA LYS A 10 45.99 25.00 2.25
C LYS A 10 45.25 25.34 3.55
N ARG A 11 45.71 26.35 4.28
CA ARG A 11 45.08 26.80 5.52
C ARG A 11 43.69 27.35 5.25
N ARG A 12 43.55 28.28 4.32
CA ARG A 12 42.27 28.89 3.94
C ARG A 12 41.30 27.88 3.37
N SER A 13 41.76 26.95 2.53
CA SER A 13 40.89 25.87 2.02
C SER A 13 40.33 25.01 3.14
N LYS A 14 41.13 24.68 4.18
CA LYS A 14 40.61 23.92 5.34
C LYS A 14 39.60 24.70 6.16
N GLU A 15 39.79 26.01 6.32
CA GLU A 15 38.86 26.88 7.04
C GLU A 15 37.53 26.96 6.30
N ILE A 16 37.53 27.19 4.99
CA ILE A 16 36.36 27.22 4.13
C ILE A 16 35.61 25.87 4.16
N ILE A 17 36.34 24.76 4.05
CA ILE A 17 35.73 23.41 4.12
C ILE A 17 35.08 23.21 5.49
N LYS A 18 35.71 23.60 6.57
CA LYS A 18 35.20 23.46 7.93
C LYS A 18 33.92 24.28 8.15
N GLU A 19 33.82 25.44 7.51
CA GLU A 19 32.65 26.31 7.57
C GLU A 19 31.48 25.81 6.73
N ILE A 20 31.72 25.33 5.51
CA ILE A 20 30.67 24.93 4.55
C ILE A 20 30.20 23.48 4.78
N MET A 21 31.07 22.58 5.25
CA MET A 21 30.78 21.16 5.40
C MET A 21 29.56 20.83 6.29
N PRO A 22 29.30 21.53 7.39
CA PRO A 22 28.09 21.24 8.21
C PRO A 22 26.79 21.49 7.47
N ASP A 23 26.68 22.59 6.74
CA ASP A 23 25.49 22.96 5.99
C ASP A 23 25.29 22.03 4.78
N LEU A 24 26.35 21.71 4.07
CA LEU A 24 26.33 20.77 2.96
C LEU A 24 25.89 19.36 3.42
N ARG A 25 26.41 18.90 4.56
CA ARG A 25 25.97 17.62 5.16
C ARG A 25 24.49 17.64 5.54
N LYS A 26 24.01 18.76 6.10
CA LYS A 26 22.60 18.92 6.46
C LYS A 26 21.69 18.88 5.24
N GLN A 27 22.06 19.61 4.18
CA GLN A 27 21.33 19.62 2.91
C GLN A 27 21.31 18.21 2.27
N LEU A 28 22.47 17.57 2.16
CA LEU A 28 22.56 16.21 1.61
C LEU A 28 21.71 15.20 2.39
N LYS A 29 21.75 15.28 3.72
CA LYS A 29 20.90 14.43 4.58
C LYS A 29 19.42 14.66 4.32
N GLN A 30 18.98 15.91 4.15
CA GLN A 30 17.59 16.22 3.84
C GLN A 30 17.17 15.70 2.46
N GLU A 31 18.03 15.84 1.45
CA GLU A 31 17.77 15.31 0.11
C GLU A 31 17.66 13.79 0.11
N VAL A 32 18.58 13.09 0.76
CA VAL A 32 18.54 11.63 0.90
C VAL A 32 17.27 11.16 1.62
N ILE A 33 16.87 11.82 2.71
CA ILE A 33 15.63 11.51 3.40
C ILE A 33 14.42 11.73 2.48
N LYS A 34 14.40 12.81 1.72
CA LYS A 34 13.31 13.12 0.76
C LYS A 34 13.22 12.08 -0.35
N GLU A 35 14.36 11.61 -0.84
CA GLU A 35 14.41 10.57 -1.87
C GLU A 35 13.92 9.22 -1.35
N ILE A 36 14.39 8.79 -0.17
CA ILE A 36 13.91 7.56 0.49
C ILE A 36 12.40 7.61 0.71
N LYS A 37 11.88 8.75 1.15
CA LYS A 37 10.44 8.95 1.34
C LYS A 37 9.68 8.78 0.02
N ARG A 38 10.13 9.43 -1.06
CA ARG A 38 9.51 9.30 -2.38
C ARG A 38 9.47 7.86 -2.89
N ASP A 39 10.55 7.11 -2.67
CA ASP A 39 10.64 5.73 -3.11
C ASP A 39 9.71 4.81 -2.32
N ARG A 40 9.55 5.04 -1.03
CA ARG A 40 8.55 4.32 -0.21
C ARG A 40 7.13 4.57 -0.72
N GLN A 41 6.76 5.84 -0.97
CA GLN A 41 5.43 6.17 -1.50
C GLN A 41 5.15 5.51 -2.84
N LYS A 42 6.13 5.53 -3.75
CA LYS A 42 6.00 4.84 -5.03
C LYS A 42 5.75 3.34 -4.85
N LYS A 43 6.46 2.70 -3.90
CA LYS A 43 6.28 1.26 -3.59
C LYS A 43 4.90 0.99 -3.00
N VAL A 44 4.46 1.78 -2.04
CA VAL A 44 3.15 1.63 -1.39
C VAL A 44 2.02 1.79 -2.41
N TYR A 45 2.06 2.85 -3.22
CA TYR A 45 1.11 3.06 -4.30
C TYR A 45 1.12 1.91 -5.32
N HIS A 46 2.30 1.46 -5.72
CA HIS A 46 2.47 0.34 -6.65
C HIS A 46 1.89 -0.96 -6.09
N ASN A 47 2.17 -1.25 -4.82
CA ASN A 47 1.63 -2.43 -4.14
C ASN A 47 0.11 -2.38 -4.07
N THR A 48 -0.48 -1.23 -3.73
CA THR A 48 -1.94 -1.05 -3.71
C THR A 48 -2.53 -1.23 -5.12
N TYR A 49 -1.89 -0.71 -6.14
CA TYR A 49 -2.30 -0.91 -7.53
C TYR A 49 -2.30 -2.40 -7.91
N ILE A 50 -1.24 -3.14 -7.56
CA ILE A 50 -1.16 -4.60 -7.81
C ILE A 50 -2.27 -5.33 -7.06
N LEU A 51 -2.49 -5.02 -5.78
CA LEU A 51 -3.56 -5.61 -4.97
C LEU A 51 -4.92 -5.39 -5.64
N MET A 52 -5.24 -4.17 -6.05
CA MET A 52 -6.51 -3.86 -6.71
C MET A 52 -6.63 -4.50 -8.09
N SER A 53 -5.57 -4.57 -8.87
CA SER A 53 -5.57 -5.27 -10.18
C SER A 53 -5.84 -6.77 -10.07
N HIS A 54 -5.65 -7.36 -8.90
CA HIS A 54 -5.89 -8.77 -8.63
C HIS A 54 -7.05 -9.02 -7.65
N TYR A 55 -7.71 -7.95 -7.21
CA TYR A 55 -8.75 -8.01 -6.19
C TYR A 55 -9.86 -9.02 -6.50
N ASN A 56 -10.41 -9.00 -7.71
CA ASN A 56 -11.45 -9.93 -8.13
C ASN A 56 -10.99 -11.40 -8.10
N LYS A 57 -9.74 -11.65 -8.52
CA LYS A 57 -9.15 -12.99 -8.49
C LYS A 57 -8.99 -13.49 -7.05
N PHE A 58 -8.51 -12.63 -6.16
CA PHE A 58 -8.40 -12.97 -4.74
C PHE A 58 -9.78 -13.24 -4.13
N LYS A 59 -10.77 -12.40 -4.42
CA LYS A 59 -12.15 -12.58 -3.95
C LYS A 59 -12.78 -13.90 -4.44
N GLN A 60 -12.58 -14.25 -5.71
CA GLN A 60 -13.03 -15.52 -6.26
C GLN A 60 -12.33 -16.72 -5.62
N HIS A 61 -11.00 -16.58 -5.35
CA HIS A 61 -10.23 -17.63 -4.71
C HIS A 61 -10.72 -17.92 -3.29
N ILE A 62 -11.03 -16.89 -2.52
CA ILE A 62 -11.56 -17.00 -1.16
C ILE A 62 -12.96 -17.62 -1.16
N LYS A 63 -13.85 -17.20 -2.05
CA LYS A 63 -15.22 -17.76 -2.16
C LYS A 63 -15.24 -19.25 -2.47
N LYS A 64 -14.25 -19.78 -3.19
CA LYS A 64 -14.12 -21.21 -3.49
C LYS A 64 -13.63 -22.04 -2.30
N VAL A 65 -13.07 -21.40 -1.31
CA VAL A 65 -12.75 -22.01 -0.02
C VAL A 65 -13.97 -21.80 0.83
N LYS A 66 -14.72 -22.86 1.11
CA LYS A 66 -15.70 -22.85 2.21
C LYS A 66 -14.90 -22.64 3.49
N ILE A 67 -14.68 -21.39 3.85
CA ILE A 67 -14.44 -21.01 5.22
C ILE A 67 -15.80 -21.25 5.83
N THR A 68 -15.94 -22.34 6.58
CA THR A 68 -17.19 -22.69 7.25
C THR A 68 -17.69 -21.47 8.01
N ASP A 69 -19.02 -21.33 8.09
CA ASP A 69 -19.78 -20.23 8.69
C ASP A 69 -19.45 -19.92 10.18
N GLU A 70 -18.36 -20.47 10.70
CA GLU A 70 -17.90 -20.37 12.09
C GLU A 70 -16.97 -19.17 12.37
N ILE A 71 -16.62 -18.37 11.37
CA ILE A 71 -15.91 -17.10 11.61
C ILE A 71 -16.95 -15.98 11.75
N GLU A 72 -17.81 -16.09 12.75
CA GLU A 72 -18.77 -15.03 13.09
C GLU A 72 -18.14 -13.81 13.80
N ASP A 73 -16.88 -13.89 14.16
CA ASP A 73 -16.26 -12.82 14.97
C ASP A 73 -14.82 -12.55 14.50
N LEU A 74 -14.68 -11.67 13.50
CA LEU A 74 -13.39 -11.25 12.95
C LEU A 74 -12.49 -10.65 14.04
N ASP A 75 -13.09 -10.00 15.05
CA ASP A 75 -12.38 -9.37 16.17
C ASP A 75 -11.81 -10.45 17.11
N LYS A 76 -12.57 -11.51 17.41
CA LYS A 76 -12.06 -12.68 18.14
C LYS A 76 -11.00 -13.44 17.35
N PHE A 77 -11.15 -13.48 16.02
CA PHE A 77 -10.17 -14.06 15.12
C PHE A 77 -8.85 -13.27 15.14
N MET A 78 -8.90 -11.94 15.19
CA MET A 78 -7.71 -11.08 15.24
C MET A 78 -7.02 -11.12 16.60
N ASP A 79 -7.77 -11.14 17.71
CA ASP A 79 -7.24 -11.17 19.08
C ASP A 79 -6.80 -12.57 19.54
N GLY A 80 -7.34 -13.64 18.93
CA GLY A 80 -7.14 -15.03 19.32
C GLY A 80 -6.14 -15.82 18.49
N ILE A 81 -5.56 -15.25 17.40
CA ILE A 81 -4.55 -15.95 16.61
C ILE A 81 -3.23 -16.08 17.39
N LYS A 82 -3.22 -16.99 18.32
CA LYS A 82 -2.01 -17.76 18.59
C LYS A 82 -1.82 -18.66 17.38
N GLU A 83 -0.68 -18.54 16.72
CA GLU A 83 -0.36 -19.19 15.44
C GLU A 83 -0.62 -20.71 15.40
N ASP A 84 -0.86 -21.36 16.53
CA ASP A 84 -0.99 -22.80 16.69
C ASP A 84 -2.42 -23.34 16.81
N ASP A 85 -3.39 -22.57 17.31
CA ASP A 85 -4.71 -23.11 17.70
C ASP A 85 -5.69 -23.34 16.53
N PHE A 86 -5.54 -22.64 15.42
CA PHE A 86 -6.52 -22.70 14.31
C PHE A 86 -6.30 -23.85 13.31
N VAL A 87 -5.19 -24.54 13.42
CA VAL A 87 -4.76 -25.55 12.45
C VAL A 87 -5.12 -26.97 12.89
N GLU A 88 -5.34 -27.20 14.18
CA GLU A 88 -5.54 -28.56 14.71
C GLU A 88 -6.88 -29.18 14.32
N ASP A 89 -7.97 -28.41 14.27
CA ASP A 89 -9.32 -28.97 14.00
C ASP A 89 -9.55 -29.38 12.53
N TYR A 90 -8.75 -28.89 11.58
CA TYR A 90 -8.89 -29.20 10.15
C TYR A 90 -7.99 -30.33 9.63
N ILE A 91 -7.08 -30.92 10.45
CA ILE A 91 -5.99 -31.79 9.99
C ILE A 91 -6.11 -33.24 10.48
N ILE A 92 -7.30 -33.71 10.79
CA ILE A 92 -7.48 -35.02 11.45
C ILE A 92 -7.08 -36.23 10.58
N GLU A 93 -6.81 -36.10 9.27
CA GLU A 93 -6.54 -37.25 8.40
C GLU A 93 -5.34 -37.15 7.43
N ILE A 94 -4.36 -36.27 7.64
CA ILE A 94 -3.28 -36.03 6.67
C ILE A 94 -1.92 -36.49 7.21
N ASN A 95 -1.15 -37.24 6.37
CA ASN A 95 0.20 -37.71 6.69
C ASN A 95 1.16 -36.56 7.03
N ALA A 96 2.03 -36.74 8.02
CA ALA A 96 2.93 -35.71 8.56
C ALA A 96 3.84 -34.98 7.57
N ALA A 97 4.10 -35.56 6.39
CA ALA A 97 4.87 -34.90 5.32
C ALA A 97 4.08 -33.83 4.59
N ASP A 98 2.77 -34.04 4.43
CA ASP A 98 1.85 -33.10 3.74
C ASP A 98 1.32 -32.03 4.70
N GLU A 99 1.40 -32.27 6.00
CA GLU A 99 0.87 -31.40 7.04
C GLU A 99 1.49 -29.98 6.99
N LYS A 100 2.81 -29.87 6.90
CA LYS A 100 3.51 -28.56 6.79
C LYS A 100 3.11 -27.81 5.53
N PHE A 101 2.92 -28.50 4.41
CA PHE A 101 2.54 -27.91 3.15
C PHE A 101 1.10 -27.38 3.21
N ILE A 102 0.18 -28.17 3.76
CA ILE A 102 -1.22 -27.76 3.92
C ILE A 102 -1.37 -26.61 4.92
N LYS A 103 -0.67 -26.65 6.06
CA LYS A 103 -0.59 -25.54 7.01
C LYS A 103 -0.12 -24.26 6.33
N SER A 104 0.87 -24.30 5.44
CA SER A 104 1.35 -23.14 4.70
C SER A 104 0.33 -22.59 3.71
N ILE A 105 -0.42 -23.45 3.03
CA ILE A 105 -1.51 -23.07 2.12
C ILE A 105 -2.64 -22.39 2.88
N LEU A 106 -3.07 -22.97 4.02
CA LEU A 106 -4.12 -22.40 4.87
C LEU A 106 -3.72 -21.03 5.42
N LYS A 107 -2.50 -20.89 5.95
CA LYS A 107 -1.96 -19.59 6.39
C LYS A 107 -1.97 -18.56 5.26
N SER A 108 -1.63 -18.94 4.03
CA SER A 108 -1.67 -18.05 2.87
C SER A 108 -3.10 -17.63 2.52
N LYS A 109 -4.08 -18.55 2.60
CA LYS A 109 -5.49 -18.27 2.33
C LYS A 109 -6.09 -17.34 3.38
N ILE A 110 -5.81 -17.57 4.65
CA ILE A 110 -6.25 -16.73 5.77
C ILE A 110 -5.68 -15.31 5.60
N ARG A 111 -4.39 -15.16 5.34
CA ARG A 111 -3.77 -13.85 5.08
C ARG A 111 -4.44 -13.12 3.91
N THR A 112 -4.76 -13.85 2.85
CA THR A 112 -5.45 -13.26 1.68
C THR A 112 -6.86 -12.84 2.05
N ALA A 113 -7.62 -13.65 2.79
CA ALA A 113 -8.97 -13.31 3.25
C ALA A 113 -8.95 -12.07 4.15
N THR A 114 -8.06 -12.03 5.12
CA THR A 114 -7.87 -10.87 6.01
C THR A 114 -7.53 -9.61 5.21
N MET A 115 -6.60 -9.69 4.25
CA MET A 115 -6.24 -8.54 3.40
C MET A 115 -7.44 -8.04 2.58
N ILE A 116 -8.25 -8.95 2.03
CA ILE A 116 -9.45 -8.57 1.29
C ILE A 116 -10.48 -7.91 2.20
N ALA A 117 -10.69 -8.41 3.42
CA ALA A 117 -11.57 -7.78 4.39
C ALA A 117 -11.14 -6.34 4.72
N PHE A 118 -9.84 -6.11 4.95
CA PHE A 118 -9.32 -4.76 5.14
C PHE A 118 -9.50 -3.86 3.93
N ILE A 119 -9.32 -4.39 2.71
CA ILE A 119 -9.57 -3.62 1.49
C ILE A 119 -11.06 -3.26 1.38
N ASP A 120 -11.96 -4.21 1.62
CA ASP A 120 -13.41 -3.99 1.55
C ASP A 120 -13.86 -2.92 2.55
N GLU A 121 -13.36 -2.95 3.79
CA GLU A 121 -13.64 -1.94 4.81
C GLU A 121 -13.09 -0.57 4.43
N ALA A 122 -11.84 -0.49 3.98
CA ALA A 122 -11.25 0.76 3.52
C ALA A 122 -12.01 1.36 2.34
N LEU A 123 -12.46 0.54 1.39
CA LEU A 123 -13.28 0.99 0.26
C LEU A 123 -14.64 1.51 0.71
N ASN A 124 -15.28 0.89 1.72
CA ASN A 124 -16.53 1.38 2.28
C ASN A 124 -16.37 2.75 2.95
N ILE A 125 -15.27 2.96 3.68
CA ILE A 125 -14.95 4.27 4.29
C ILE A 125 -14.79 5.32 3.19
N ILE A 126 -13.96 5.06 2.19
CA ILE A 126 -13.71 5.99 1.08
C ILE A 126 -15.00 6.29 0.33
N LYS A 127 -15.81 5.28 0.04
CA LYS A 127 -17.12 5.45 -0.63
C LYS A 127 -17.99 6.43 0.13
N SER A 128 -18.19 6.19 1.42
CA SER A 128 -19.01 7.05 2.28
C SER A 128 -18.49 8.49 2.33
N GLU A 129 -17.18 8.68 2.39
CA GLU A 129 -16.57 10.01 2.36
C GLU A 129 -16.79 10.75 1.04
N TYR A 130 -16.64 10.06 -0.09
CA TYR A 130 -16.82 10.67 -1.41
C TYR A 130 -18.29 10.95 -1.71
N GLU A 131 -19.21 10.13 -1.22
CA GLU A 131 -20.66 10.40 -1.23
C GLU A 131 -20.98 11.67 -0.42
N ALA A 132 -20.49 11.77 0.81
CA ALA A 132 -20.69 12.94 1.67
C ALA A 132 -20.10 14.24 1.08
N LYS A 133 -19.00 14.15 0.33
CA LYS A 133 -18.36 15.28 -0.37
C LYS A 133 -19.04 15.63 -1.71
N GLY A 134 -20.08 14.91 -2.14
CA GLY A 134 -20.71 15.07 -3.45
C GLY A 134 -19.81 14.70 -4.63
N LYS A 135 -18.83 13.83 -4.41
CA LYS A 135 -17.82 13.39 -5.40
C LYS A 135 -17.91 11.90 -5.69
N TYR A 136 -19.11 11.35 -5.63
CA TYR A 136 -19.32 9.90 -5.86
C TYR A 136 -18.77 9.42 -7.20
N ASP A 137 -18.80 10.23 -8.24
CA ASP A 137 -18.26 9.88 -9.57
C ASP A 137 -16.78 9.51 -9.53
N HIS A 138 -15.99 10.08 -8.60
CA HIS A 138 -14.58 9.71 -8.43
C HIS A 138 -14.45 8.28 -7.93
N TYR A 139 -15.27 7.91 -6.91
CA TYR A 139 -15.30 6.56 -6.39
C TYR A 139 -15.87 5.59 -7.45
N ARG A 140 -16.93 5.98 -8.15
CA ARG A 140 -17.54 5.17 -9.20
C ARG A 140 -16.57 4.88 -10.34
N ALA A 141 -15.75 5.84 -10.76
CA ALA A 141 -14.70 5.62 -11.75
C ALA A 141 -13.67 4.57 -11.30
N PHE A 142 -13.28 4.58 -10.04
CA PHE A 142 -12.42 3.57 -9.45
C PHE A 142 -13.07 2.18 -9.42
N GLU A 143 -14.32 2.10 -9.00
CA GLU A 143 -15.11 0.86 -8.95
C GLU A 143 -15.24 0.23 -10.35
N LEU A 144 -15.61 1.03 -11.34
CA LEU A 144 -15.70 0.62 -12.73
C LEU A 144 -14.35 0.09 -13.26
N PHE A 145 -13.26 0.75 -12.90
CA PHE A 145 -11.93 0.39 -13.40
C PHE A 145 -11.38 -0.89 -12.75
N PHE A 146 -11.42 -0.99 -11.42
CA PHE A 146 -10.76 -2.08 -10.69
C PHE A 146 -11.69 -3.25 -10.34
N ILE A 147 -12.98 -2.99 -10.13
CA ILE A 147 -13.93 -4.02 -9.69
C ILE A 147 -14.74 -4.56 -10.86
N GLU A 148 -15.22 -3.68 -11.74
CA GLU A 148 -15.96 -4.09 -12.93
C GLU A 148 -15.06 -4.32 -14.16
N GLU A 149 -13.76 -4.01 -14.04
CA GLU A 149 -12.74 -4.23 -15.09
C GLU A 149 -13.08 -3.56 -16.43
N LYS A 150 -13.81 -2.42 -16.37
CA LYS A 150 -14.17 -1.65 -17.56
C LYS A 150 -12.98 -0.89 -18.16
N THR A 151 -13.02 -0.74 -19.47
CA THR A 151 -12.04 0.08 -20.18
C THR A 151 -12.25 1.57 -19.90
N ASN A 152 -11.20 2.36 -20.07
CA ASN A 152 -11.29 3.81 -19.88
C ASN A 152 -12.36 4.48 -20.75
N LYS A 153 -12.61 3.93 -21.94
CA LYS A 153 -13.64 4.43 -22.87
C LYS A 153 -15.05 4.17 -22.33
N GLU A 154 -15.33 2.96 -21.86
CA GLU A 154 -16.62 2.60 -21.26
C GLU A 154 -16.91 3.46 -20.02
N ILE A 155 -15.90 3.71 -19.19
CA ILE A 155 -16.03 4.56 -17.99
C ILE A 155 -16.35 6.01 -18.40
N GLN A 156 -15.71 6.52 -19.45
CA GLN A 156 -16.02 7.86 -19.98
C GLN A 156 -17.46 7.98 -20.46
N GLU A 157 -17.93 6.97 -21.21
CA GLU A 157 -19.29 6.93 -21.73
C GLU A 157 -20.30 6.86 -20.59
N GLU A 158 -20.04 6.05 -19.54
CA GLU A 158 -20.93 5.90 -18.38
C GLU A 158 -20.99 7.15 -17.49
N LEU A 159 -19.84 7.79 -17.25
CA LEU A 159 -19.75 8.95 -16.36
C LEU A 159 -19.79 10.31 -17.08
N PHE A 160 -20.01 10.32 -18.39
CA PHE A 160 -20.06 11.54 -19.23
C PHE A 160 -18.89 12.48 -18.98
N CYS A 161 -17.68 11.96 -18.88
CA CYS A 161 -16.51 12.74 -18.50
C CYS A 161 -15.40 12.76 -19.56
N GLY A 162 -14.39 13.62 -19.38
CA GLY A 162 -13.27 13.75 -20.33
C GLY A 162 -12.32 12.56 -20.33
N ILE A 163 -11.56 12.37 -21.42
CA ILE A 163 -10.74 11.19 -21.72
C ILE A 163 -9.74 10.77 -20.62
N ASN A 164 -9.18 11.73 -19.90
CA ASN A 164 -8.20 11.46 -18.84
C ASN A 164 -8.81 11.48 -17.44
N THR A 165 -10.10 11.82 -17.34
CA THR A 165 -10.78 12.02 -16.06
C THR A 165 -10.92 10.74 -15.25
N PRO A 166 -11.35 9.60 -15.82
CA PRO A 166 -11.47 8.35 -15.07
C PRO A 166 -10.16 7.90 -14.41
N ARG A 167 -9.06 7.99 -15.15
CA ARG A 167 -7.73 7.66 -14.62
C ARG A 167 -7.31 8.56 -13.48
N LYS A 168 -7.61 9.87 -13.58
CA LYS A 168 -7.29 10.84 -12.53
C LYS A 168 -8.08 10.52 -11.26
N TRP A 169 -9.38 10.31 -11.38
CA TRP A 169 -10.27 9.97 -10.27
C TRP A 169 -9.90 8.64 -9.61
N SER A 170 -9.71 7.59 -10.42
CA SER A 170 -9.26 6.28 -9.89
C SER A 170 -7.92 6.38 -9.17
N LYS A 171 -7.00 7.23 -9.64
CA LYS A 171 -5.71 7.45 -9.00
C LYS A 171 -5.84 8.17 -7.64
N GLU A 172 -6.79 9.08 -7.50
CA GLU A 172 -7.09 9.75 -6.22
C GLU A 172 -7.58 8.73 -5.19
N ILE A 173 -8.57 7.90 -5.54
CA ILE A 173 -9.09 6.83 -4.68
C ILE A 173 -7.99 5.84 -4.32
N LEU A 174 -7.16 5.43 -5.29
CA LEU A 174 -6.07 4.49 -5.04
C LEU A 174 -5.03 5.04 -4.05
N LYS A 175 -4.78 6.35 -4.07
CA LYS A 175 -3.90 7.00 -3.09
C LYS A 175 -4.52 6.96 -1.69
N GLU A 176 -5.80 7.27 -1.55
CA GLU A 176 -6.49 7.21 -0.25
C GLU A 176 -6.55 5.79 0.29
N LEU A 177 -6.85 4.81 -0.58
CA LEU A 177 -6.78 3.40 -0.22
C LEU A 177 -5.37 3.01 0.26
N SER A 178 -4.33 3.51 -0.40
CA SER A 178 -2.94 3.28 0.03
C SER A 178 -2.69 3.80 1.45
N LEU A 179 -3.26 4.96 1.79
CA LEU A 179 -3.15 5.53 3.13
C LEU A 179 -3.83 4.65 4.19
N LEU A 180 -5.02 4.17 3.90
CA LEU A 180 -5.76 3.31 4.83
C LEU A 180 -5.10 1.95 5.03
N LEU A 181 -4.57 1.35 3.96
CA LEU A 181 -3.94 0.03 4.04
C LEU A 181 -2.53 0.03 4.64
N TRP A 182 -1.74 1.07 4.41
CA TRP A 182 -0.33 1.12 4.77
C TRP A 182 0.00 2.15 5.84
N GLY A 183 -0.99 2.92 6.29
CA GLY A 183 -0.87 3.89 7.37
C GLY A 183 0.21 4.94 7.11
N ILE A 184 1.00 5.23 8.15
CA ILE A 184 1.99 6.30 8.14
C ILE A 184 3.09 6.13 7.07
N ASP A 185 3.35 4.92 6.61
CA ASP A 185 4.34 4.68 5.54
C ASP A 185 3.92 5.29 4.19
N ALA A 186 2.61 5.51 4.01
CA ALA A 186 2.05 6.22 2.87
C ALA A 186 2.01 7.76 3.07
N PHE A 187 2.17 8.23 4.31
CA PHE A 187 1.85 9.62 4.75
C PHE A 187 3.00 10.62 4.59
N THR A 188 4.03 10.36 3.86
CA THR A 188 5.24 11.20 3.88
C THR A 188 5.11 12.61 3.29
N GLU A 189 3.92 13.04 2.82
CA GLU A 189 3.68 14.40 2.29
C GLU A 189 2.99 15.38 3.26
N LEU A 190 2.47 14.93 4.42
CA LEU A 190 1.64 15.79 5.28
C LEU A 190 2.38 16.47 6.44
N VAL A 191 3.69 16.31 6.54
CA VAL A 191 4.51 16.94 7.58
C VAL A 191 5.72 17.64 6.95
N SER A 192 5.45 18.62 6.13
CA SER A 192 6.45 19.61 5.69
C SER A 192 5.85 20.99 5.66
#